data_434f305b7ff0e578229ed35c29fa5ca6
#
_entry.id   434f305b7ff0e578229ed35c29fa5ca6
#
_cell.length_a   1.000
_cell.length_b   1.000
_cell.length_c   1.000
_cell.angle_alpha   90.00
_cell.angle_beta   90.00
_cell.angle_gamma   90.00
#
_symmetry.space_group_name_H-M   'P 1'
#
loop_
_entity.id
_entity.type
_entity.pdbx_description
1 polymer ?
#
loop_
_entity_poly.entity_id
_entity_poly.type
_entity_poly.pdbx_seq_one_letter_code
_entity_poly.pdbx_strand_id
1 'polypeptide(L)'
;MKLNDRFLVDHDVPHNIRTRLYNEGIVYHKGDNMLLYDTATKEVTNVACLEDEVHIEVDKFNREVITEDFNRKVLIEIIESISRKNNQKDEDKQGKVLIFAVDDNHADLIVKILKEICPDYNIPSDTIIKITASAGQGNKDRILEYIRRFKNEKDPSIVVTVDLLTTGVDVPKIDTLVFLRRVKSRILFEQMLGRATRLCPQIDKTCFEIYDPVGVYEALDSVNTMKPVVVNPNISIGDIINKIKEDNGIYTADELKYKQNQLEQLVGKLNRKQQSMSDKKKKDFKTMTGKSTTDFIDELRALPVEKISSYIQEHESYFTFLQEKDACHGKTRIIYEGEDEVVSHTRDYGNTQKPQDYIESFTQYLKDNMNEI
;
A
#
# COMPACT_ATOMS: atom_id res chain seq x y z
N MET A 1 -21.91 14.95 12.86
CA MET A 1 -22.40 15.27 11.52
C MET A 1 -23.11 14.02 11.01
N LYS A 2 -24.41 14.06 10.77
CA LYS A 2 -25.13 12.86 10.33
C LYS A 2 -24.70 12.55 8.91
N LEU A 3 -24.26 11.32 8.61
CA LEU A 3 -24.03 10.81 7.25
C LEU A 3 -25.25 10.96 6.32
N ASN A 4 -26.38 11.39 6.86
CA ASN A 4 -27.61 11.70 6.15
C ASN A 4 -27.59 13.02 5.35
N ASP A 5 -26.55 13.83 5.43
CA ASP A 5 -26.46 15.08 4.68
C ASP A 5 -25.71 14.91 3.34
N ARG A 6 -25.98 13.81 2.60
CA ARG A 6 -25.88 13.70 1.13
C ARG A 6 -24.60 14.18 0.42
N PHE A 7 -23.44 14.23 1.11
CA PHE A 7 -22.18 14.62 0.47
C PHE A 7 -21.22 13.45 0.19
N LEU A 8 -21.38 12.34 0.92
CA LEU A 8 -20.53 11.17 0.80
C LEU A 8 -21.39 9.91 0.59
N VAL A 9 -20.83 8.97 -0.17
CA VAL A 9 -21.39 7.61 -0.35
C VAL A 9 -20.47 6.58 0.29
N ASP A 10 -21.06 5.50 0.79
CA ASP A 10 -20.34 4.35 1.32
C ASP A 10 -20.09 3.31 0.21
N HIS A 11 -19.21 2.36 0.48
CA HIS A 11 -19.01 1.22 -0.41
C HIS A 11 -20.09 0.16 -0.20
N ASP A 12 -20.38 -0.56 -1.26
CA ASP A 12 -21.16 -1.79 -1.20
C ASP A 12 -20.31 -2.94 -0.62
N VAL A 13 -20.93 -4.09 -0.37
CA VAL A 13 -20.21 -5.28 0.12
C VAL A 13 -19.10 -5.65 -0.84
N PRO A 14 -17.85 -5.81 -0.37
CA PRO A 14 -16.70 -6.04 -1.23
C PRO A 14 -16.82 -7.31 -2.06
N HIS A 15 -16.26 -7.28 -3.25
CA HIS A 15 -16.05 -8.46 -4.08
C HIS A 15 -14.72 -9.12 -3.68
N ASN A 16 -14.79 -10.30 -3.09
CA ASN A 16 -13.64 -11.14 -2.78
C ASN A 16 -13.41 -12.14 -3.91
N ILE A 17 -12.27 -12.03 -4.57
CA ILE A 17 -11.86 -12.97 -5.62
C ILE A 17 -10.74 -13.82 -5.03
N ARG A 18 -10.96 -15.12 -4.96
CA ARG A 18 -9.98 -16.07 -4.44
C ARG A 18 -9.53 -17.01 -5.55
N THR A 19 -8.23 -17.09 -5.71
CA THR A 19 -7.60 -18.02 -6.67
C THR A 19 -7.03 -19.21 -5.93
N ARG A 20 -6.62 -20.23 -6.67
CA ARG A 20 -5.91 -21.39 -6.12
C ARG A 20 -4.64 -20.94 -5.41
N LEU A 21 -3.82 -20.11 -6.07
CA LEU A 21 -2.60 -19.57 -5.47
C LEU A 21 -2.87 -18.71 -4.24
N TYR A 22 -4.00 -17.99 -4.19
CA TYR A 22 -4.38 -17.26 -2.98
C TYR A 22 -4.56 -18.19 -1.78
N ASN A 23 -5.21 -19.35 -1.98
CA ASN A 23 -5.54 -20.27 -0.91
C ASN A 23 -4.36 -21.17 -0.50
N GLU A 24 -3.57 -21.62 -1.46
CA GLU A 24 -2.52 -22.61 -1.27
C GLU A 24 -1.12 -21.99 -1.11
N GLY A 25 -0.92 -20.76 -1.60
CA GLY A 25 0.40 -20.15 -1.75
C GLY A 25 1.18 -20.76 -2.92
N ILE A 26 2.46 -20.40 -3.01
CA ILE A 26 3.40 -20.95 -3.98
C ILE A 26 4.42 -21.80 -3.23
N VAL A 27 4.58 -23.03 -3.65
CA VAL A 27 5.57 -23.97 -3.09
C VAL A 27 6.61 -24.28 -4.15
N TYR A 28 7.87 -24.04 -3.84
CA TYR A 28 9.00 -24.57 -4.59
C TYR A 28 9.62 -25.69 -3.79
N HIS A 29 9.75 -26.86 -4.40
CA HIS A 29 10.37 -28.01 -3.76
C HIS A 29 11.90 -27.96 -3.89
N LYS A 30 12.57 -28.72 -3.03
CA LYS A 30 14.00 -28.93 -3.15
C LYS A 30 14.36 -29.51 -4.53
N GLY A 31 15.30 -28.84 -5.20
CA GLY A 31 15.70 -29.19 -6.56
C GLY A 31 15.01 -28.37 -7.67
N ASP A 32 13.95 -27.61 -7.33
CA ASP A 32 13.29 -26.74 -8.31
C ASP A 32 14.20 -25.58 -8.72
N ASN A 33 13.92 -25.05 -9.92
CA ASN A 33 14.53 -23.82 -10.40
C ASN A 33 13.64 -22.65 -10.02
N MET A 34 14.26 -21.54 -9.61
CA MET A 34 13.57 -20.30 -9.27
C MET A 34 14.13 -19.14 -10.10
N LEU A 35 13.24 -18.38 -10.73
CA LEU A 35 13.60 -17.19 -11.47
C LEU A 35 13.61 -15.99 -10.53
N LEU A 36 14.71 -15.27 -10.52
CA LEU A 36 14.90 -14.03 -9.75
C LEU A 36 14.99 -12.84 -10.69
N TYR A 37 14.17 -11.83 -10.44
CA TYR A 37 14.17 -10.55 -11.15
C TYR A 37 14.78 -9.46 -10.29
N ASP A 38 15.85 -8.83 -10.76
CA ASP A 38 16.41 -7.66 -10.12
C ASP A 38 15.70 -6.39 -10.64
N THR A 39 15.07 -5.64 -9.73
CA THR A 39 14.28 -4.46 -10.09
C THR A 39 15.13 -3.25 -10.51
N ALA A 40 16.45 -3.24 -10.22
CA ALA A 40 17.36 -2.16 -10.61
C ALA A 40 17.98 -2.41 -11.98
N THR A 41 18.54 -3.62 -12.19
CA THR A 41 19.18 -3.99 -13.46
C THR A 41 18.16 -4.44 -14.49
N LYS A 42 16.95 -4.82 -14.06
CA LYS A 42 15.89 -5.45 -14.88
C LYS A 42 16.31 -6.81 -15.47
N GLU A 43 17.33 -7.43 -14.89
CA GLU A 43 17.83 -8.73 -15.32
C GLU A 43 17.09 -9.86 -14.60
N VAL A 44 16.88 -10.96 -15.33
CA VAL A 44 16.35 -12.21 -14.79
C VAL A 44 17.48 -13.19 -14.64
N THR A 45 17.63 -13.73 -13.42
CA THR A 45 18.63 -14.75 -13.10
C THR A 45 17.92 -16.04 -12.70
N ASN A 46 18.38 -17.18 -13.20
CA ASN A 46 17.86 -18.48 -12.79
C ASN A 46 18.74 -19.03 -11.65
N VAL A 47 18.10 -19.28 -10.50
CA VAL A 47 18.73 -20.05 -9.40
C VAL A 47 18.36 -21.50 -9.60
N ALA A 48 19.30 -22.30 -10.09
CA ALA A 48 19.13 -23.73 -10.30
C ALA A 48 19.27 -24.47 -8.98
N CYS A 49 18.44 -25.51 -8.79
CA CYS A 49 18.52 -26.46 -7.69
C CYS A 49 18.45 -25.82 -6.31
N LEU A 50 17.26 -25.44 -5.87
CA LEU A 50 17.02 -25.01 -4.49
C LEU A 50 17.49 -26.08 -3.48
N GLU A 51 18.21 -25.67 -2.46
CA GLU A 51 18.72 -26.55 -1.41
C GLU A 51 17.60 -26.99 -0.47
N ASP A 52 16.60 -26.12 -0.25
CA ASP A 52 15.48 -26.33 0.66
C ASP A 52 14.14 -25.99 -0.02
N GLU A 53 13.03 -26.45 0.58
CA GLU A 53 11.69 -26.09 0.16
C GLU A 53 11.38 -24.64 0.55
N VAL A 54 10.79 -23.88 -0.38
CA VAL A 54 10.39 -22.49 -0.17
C VAL A 54 8.88 -22.36 -0.32
N HIS A 55 8.20 -21.94 0.74
CA HIS A 55 6.77 -21.64 0.74
C HIS A 55 6.52 -20.13 0.76
N ILE A 56 5.70 -19.65 -0.17
CA ILE A 56 5.41 -18.24 -0.37
C ILE A 56 3.91 -18.01 -0.24
N GLU A 57 3.53 -17.27 0.77
CA GLU A 57 2.14 -16.93 1.05
C GLU A 57 1.64 -15.75 0.23
N VAL A 58 0.32 -15.62 0.10
CA VAL A 58 -0.35 -14.55 -0.66
C VAL A 58 0.03 -13.13 -0.21
N ASP A 59 0.43 -12.94 1.04
CA ASP A 59 0.84 -11.63 1.56
C ASP A 59 2.13 -11.10 0.92
N LYS A 60 2.89 -11.97 0.23
CA LYS A 60 4.11 -11.64 -0.53
C LYS A 60 3.86 -11.43 -2.02
N PHE A 61 2.65 -11.77 -2.51
CA PHE A 61 2.31 -11.63 -3.92
C PHE A 61 2.38 -10.17 -4.37
N ASN A 62 2.86 -9.97 -5.58
CA ASN A 62 3.09 -8.68 -6.22
C ASN A 62 4.15 -7.80 -5.52
N ARG A 63 4.62 -8.19 -4.33
CA ARG A 63 5.64 -7.48 -3.57
C ARG A 63 7.01 -8.18 -3.60
N GLU A 64 7.03 -9.46 -3.30
CA GLU A 64 8.22 -10.31 -3.27
C GLU A 64 8.23 -11.32 -4.43
N VAL A 65 7.03 -11.72 -4.86
CA VAL A 65 6.82 -12.63 -5.98
C VAL A 65 5.94 -11.99 -7.03
N ILE A 66 6.41 -12.00 -8.27
CA ILE A 66 5.65 -11.56 -9.44
C ILE A 66 4.93 -12.78 -10.01
N THR A 67 3.61 -12.72 -10.06
CA THR A 67 2.74 -13.78 -10.59
C THR A 67 1.87 -13.18 -11.69
N GLU A 68 2.31 -13.29 -12.97
CA GLU A 68 1.56 -12.70 -14.08
C GLU A 68 0.19 -13.36 -14.23
N ASP A 69 0.12 -14.70 -14.10
CA ASP A 69 -1.13 -15.43 -14.29
C ASP A 69 -2.16 -15.14 -13.20
N PHE A 70 -1.74 -15.03 -11.92
CA PHE A 70 -2.59 -14.56 -10.84
C PHE A 70 -3.23 -13.21 -11.17
N ASN A 71 -2.39 -12.22 -11.56
CA ASN A 71 -2.89 -10.90 -11.90
C ASN A 71 -3.84 -10.94 -13.12
N ARG A 72 -3.53 -11.75 -14.12
CA ARG A 72 -4.35 -11.93 -15.33
C ARG A 72 -5.72 -12.51 -15.01
N LYS A 73 -5.78 -13.62 -14.26
CA LYS A 73 -7.03 -14.29 -13.89
C LYS A 73 -7.93 -13.38 -13.07
N VAL A 74 -7.34 -12.71 -12.08
CA VAL A 74 -8.06 -11.75 -11.24
C VAL A 74 -8.59 -10.56 -12.05
N LEU A 75 -7.77 -9.99 -12.94
CA LEU A 75 -8.19 -8.86 -13.77
C LEU A 75 -9.28 -9.24 -14.78
N ILE A 76 -9.24 -10.43 -15.37
CA ILE A 76 -10.31 -10.95 -16.24
C ILE A 76 -11.63 -10.96 -15.48
N GLU A 77 -11.67 -11.55 -14.30
CA GLU A 77 -12.87 -11.65 -13.46
C GLU A 77 -13.43 -10.27 -13.10
N ILE A 78 -12.53 -9.33 -12.74
CA ILE A 78 -12.90 -7.94 -12.41
C ILE A 78 -13.46 -7.22 -13.63
N ILE A 79 -12.79 -7.28 -14.78
CA ILE A 79 -13.20 -6.58 -16.00
C ILE A 79 -14.52 -7.13 -16.52
N GLU A 80 -14.71 -8.44 -16.47
CA GLU A 80 -15.99 -9.08 -16.81
C GLU A 80 -17.12 -8.57 -15.93
N SER A 81 -16.91 -8.48 -14.62
CA SER A 81 -17.88 -7.95 -13.66
C SER A 81 -18.21 -6.47 -13.95
N ILE A 82 -17.19 -5.64 -14.18
CA ILE A 82 -17.35 -4.21 -14.52
C ILE A 82 -18.09 -4.06 -15.87
N SER A 83 -17.72 -4.85 -16.86
CA SER A 83 -18.38 -4.82 -18.19
C SER A 83 -19.86 -5.17 -18.09
N ARG A 84 -20.22 -6.21 -17.33
CA ARG A 84 -21.62 -6.58 -17.08
C ARG A 84 -22.41 -5.44 -16.42
N LYS A 85 -21.81 -4.73 -15.46
CA LYS A 85 -22.40 -3.55 -14.81
C LYS A 85 -22.57 -2.39 -15.79
N ASN A 86 -21.54 -2.10 -16.58
CA ASN A 86 -21.54 -0.98 -17.52
C ASN A 86 -22.55 -1.18 -18.67
N ASN A 87 -22.73 -2.41 -19.14
CA ASN A 87 -23.73 -2.75 -20.17
C ASN A 87 -25.19 -2.52 -19.71
N GLN A 88 -25.43 -2.33 -18.40
CA GLN A 88 -26.75 -2.00 -17.82
C GLN A 88 -26.94 -0.48 -17.66
N LYS A 89 -25.94 0.33 -17.96
CA LYS A 89 -25.96 1.79 -17.83
C LYS A 89 -25.77 2.46 -19.16
N ASP A 90 -26.30 3.67 -19.29
CA ASP A 90 -25.96 4.56 -20.38
C ASP A 90 -24.44 4.88 -20.33
N GLU A 91 -23.80 5.04 -21.49
CA GLU A 91 -22.36 5.32 -21.56
C GLU A 91 -21.94 6.55 -20.75
N ASP A 92 -22.75 7.60 -20.72
CA ASP A 92 -22.47 8.83 -19.97
C ASP A 92 -22.59 8.65 -18.43
N LYS A 93 -23.23 7.56 -18.00
CA LYS A 93 -23.43 7.20 -16.60
C LYS A 93 -22.45 6.13 -16.10
N GLN A 94 -21.51 5.73 -16.92
CA GLN A 94 -20.45 4.82 -16.49
C GLN A 94 -19.47 5.54 -15.57
N GLY A 95 -19.09 4.84 -14.48
CA GLY A 95 -18.11 5.32 -13.53
C GLY A 95 -16.68 5.06 -13.99
N LYS A 96 -15.74 5.47 -13.15
CA LYS A 96 -14.31 5.29 -13.36
C LYS A 96 -13.71 4.29 -12.38
N VAL A 97 -12.72 3.57 -12.85
CA VAL A 97 -12.03 2.52 -12.10
C VAL A 97 -10.67 3.02 -11.64
N LEU A 98 -10.36 2.82 -10.36
CA LEU A 98 -9.05 3.11 -9.79
C LEU A 98 -8.44 1.83 -9.23
N ILE A 99 -7.29 1.43 -9.76
CA ILE A 99 -6.58 0.20 -9.39
C ILE A 99 -5.31 0.55 -8.63
N PHE A 100 -5.15 -0.02 -7.45
CA PHE A 100 -3.97 0.18 -6.61
C PHE A 100 -2.95 -0.94 -6.78
N ALA A 101 -1.80 -0.60 -7.32
CA ALA A 101 -0.64 -1.48 -7.50
C ALA A 101 0.33 -1.38 -6.32
N VAL A 102 1.22 -2.38 -6.16
CA VAL A 102 2.26 -2.40 -5.12
C VAL A 102 3.32 -1.35 -5.38
N ASP A 103 3.79 -1.28 -6.61
CA ASP A 103 4.79 -0.33 -7.10
C ASP A 103 4.67 -0.09 -8.60
N ASP A 104 5.60 0.67 -9.15
CA ASP A 104 5.58 1.12 -10.54
C ASP A 104 5.71 -0.01 -11.56
N ASN A 105 6.57 -1.00 -11.29
CA ASN A 105 6.74 -2.16 -12.17
C ASN A 105 5.47 -3.03 -12.17
N HIS A 106 4.84 -3.20 -11.01
CA HIS A 106 3.55 -3.90 -10.92
C HIS A 106 2.44 -3.11 -11.64
N ALA A 107 2.44 -1.79 -11.54
CA ALA A 107 1.50 -0.96 -12.29
C ALA A 107 1.69 -1.10 -13.81
N ASP A 108 2.92 -1.21 -14.31
CA ASP A 108 3.19 -1.47 -15.73
C ASP A 108 2.67 -2.85 -16.16
N LEU A 109 2.89 -3.89 -15.33
CA LEU A 109 2.35 -5.23 -15.59
C LEU A 109 0.82 -5.22 -15.68
N ILE A 110 0.15 -4.57 -14.73
CA ILE A 110 -1.31 -4.46 -14.71
C ILE A 110 -1.81 -3.75 -15.97
N VAL A 111 -1.19 -2.62 -16.36
CA VAL A 111 -1.57 -1.88 -17.57
C VAL A 111 -1.35 -2.74 -18.82
N LYS A 112 -0.25 -3.49 -18.90
CA LYS A 112 0.00 -4.44 -20.00
C LYS A 112 -1.14 -5.45 -20.09
N ILE A 113 -1.45 -6.15 -19.00
CA ILE A 113 -2.49 -7.17 -18.95
C ILE A 113 -3.86 -6.56 -19.33
N LEU A 114 -4.22 -5.42 -18.76
CA LEU A 114 -5.50 -4.75 -19.04
C LEU A 114 -5.63 -4.40 -20.52
N LYS A 115 -4.58 -3.88 -21.17
CA LYS A 115 -4.58 -3.55 -22.58
C LYS A 115 -4.74 -4.76 -23.49
N GLU A 116 -4.34 -5.94 -23.02
CA GLU A 116 -4.52 -7.20 -23.73
C GLU A 116 -5.96 -7.74 -23.59
N ILE A 117 -6.54 -7.66 -22.37
CA ILE A 117 -7.85 -8.29 -22.10
C ILE A 117 -9.05 -7.38 -22.33
N CYS A 118 -8.94 -6.08 -22.09
CA CYS A 118 -10.08 -5.15 -22.13
C CYS A 118 -10.77 -5.05 -23.49
N PRO A 119 -10.08 -5.16 -24.65
CA PRO A 119 -10.73 -5.17 -25.96
C PRO A 119 -11.79 -6.26 -26.13
N ASP A 120 -11.60 -7.43 -25.51
CA ASP A 120 -12.57 -8.53 -25.53
C ASP A 120 -13.89 -8.21 -24.82
N TYR A 121 -13.86 -7.18 -23.97
CA TYR A 121 -15.02 -6.66 -23.23
C TYR A 121 -15.52 -5.30 -23.75
N ASN A 122 -15.14 -4.92 -24.96
CA ASN A 122 -15.48 -3.63 -25.59
C ASN A 122 -14.95 -2.39 -24.83
N ILE A 123 -13.85 -2.53 -24.09
CA ILE A 123 -13.16 -1.43 -23.44
C ILE A 123 -11.89 -1.11 -24.23
N PRO A 124 -11.79 0.08 -24.87
CA PRO A 124 -10.64 0.44 -25.68
C PRO A 124 -9.35 0.55 -24.86
N SER A 125 -8.23 0.09 -25.42
CA SER A 125 -6.94 0.06 -24.70
C SER A 125 -6.38 1.46 -24.39
N ASP A 126 -6.77 2.49 -25.09
CA ASP A 126 -6.36 3.89 -24.88
C ASP A 126 -7.07 4.56 -23.71
N THR A 127 -8.15 3.94 -23.20
CA THR A 127 -8.85 4.39 -21.99
C THR A 127 -8.13 3.99 -20.69
N ILE A 128 -7.06 3.20 -20.79
CA ILE A 128 -6.29 2.64 -19.67
C ILE A 128 -4.95 3.35 -19.54
N ILE A 129 -4.71 4.01 -18.43
CA ILE A 129 -3.44 4.70 -18.19
C ILE A 129 -2.85 4.40 -16.80
N LYS A 130 -1.52 4.55 -16.70
CA LYS A 130 -0.80 4.57 -15.43
C LYS A 130 -0.65 6.02 -14.96
N ILE A 131 -0.99 6.29 -13.70
CA ILE A 131 -0.69 7.56 -13.02
C ILE A 131 0.12 7.26 -11.76
N THR A 132 1.45 7.41 -11.86
CA THR A 132 2.39 7.22 -10.76
C THR A 132 3.41 8.35 -10.77
N ALA A 133 4.21 8.47 -9.70
CA ALA A 133 5.26 9.49 -9.65
C ALA A 133 6.26 9.38 -10.79
N SER A 134 6.51 8.16 -11.31
CA SER A 134 7.43 7.89 -12.41
C SER A 134 6.80 8.10 -13.80
N ALA A 135 5.47 8.02 -13.92
CA ALA A 135 4.75 8.15 -15.20
C ALA A 135 4.97 9.52 -15.87
N GLY A 136 5.28 10.55 -15.08
CA GLY A 136 5.61 11.88 -15.57
C GLY A 136 7.04 12.02 -16.10
N GLN A 137 7.88 11.01 -16.02
CA GLN A 137 9.33 11.09 -16.36
C GLN A 137 10.03 12.29 -15.69
N GLY A 138 9.67 12.57 -14.42
CA GLY A 138 10.17 13.73 -13.68
C GLY A 138 9.40 15.04 -13.92
N ASN A 139 8.48 15.08 -14.89
CA ASN A 139 7.65 16.26 -15.16
C ASN A 139 6.32 16.19 -14.37
N LYS A 140 6.19 17.04 -13.35
CA LYS A 140 4.98 17.12 -12.52
C LYS A 140 3.76 17.61 -13.30
N ASP A 141 3.93 18.49 -14.27
CA ASP A 141 2.83 19.07 -15.06
C ASP A 141 2.13 17.98 -15.87
N ARG A 142 2.89 17.02 -16.37
CA ARG A 142 2.35 15.85 -17.11
C ARG A 142 1.47 14.97 -16.23
N ILE A 143 1.89 14.76 -14.98
CA ILE A 143 1.09 14.01 -14.01
C ILE A 143 -0.22 14.77 -13.70
N LEU A 144 -0.14 16.08 -13.50
CA LEU A 144 -1.31 16.91 -13.25
C LEU A 144 -2.26 16.93 -14.45
N GLU A 145 -1.74 16.89 -15.67
CA GLU A 145 -2.55 16.79 -16.88
C GLU A 145 -3.31 15.45 -16.95
N TYR A 146 -2.64 14.33 -16.67
CA TYR A 146 -3.30 13.03 -16.62
C TYR A 146 -4.41 12.98 -15.56
N ILE A 147 -4.16 13.57 -14.39
CA ILE A 147 -5.16 13.69 -13.33
C ILE A 147 -6.33 14.55 -13.79
N ARG A 148 -6.07 15.69 -14.44
CA ARG A 148 -7.12 16.58 -14.98
C ARG A 148 -7.98 15.88 -16.01
N ARG A 149 -7.38 15.12 -16.93
CA ARG A 149 -8.09 14.31 -17.91
C ARG A 149 -8.94 13.25 -17.23
N PHE A 150 -8.36 12.51 -16.28
CA PHE A 150 -9.09 11.49 -15.50
C PHE A 150 -10.28 12.07 -14.75
N LYS A 151 -10.18 13.31 -14.26
CA LYS A 151 -11.27 13.99 -13.56
C LYS A 151 -12.38 14.48 -14.51
N ASN A 152 -12.02 15.12 -15.62
CA ASN A 152 -12.93 15.96 -16.39
C ASN A 152 -13.37 15.34 -17.71
N GLU A 153 -12.58 14.42 -18.28
CA GLU A 153 -12.86 13.81 -19.58
C GLU A 153 -13.55 12.45 -19.40
N LYS A 154 -14.20 11.92 -20.44
CA LYS A 154 -14.73 10.56 -20.44
C LYS A 154 -13.59 9.56 -20.27
N ASP A 155 -12.53 9.72 -21.02
CA ASP A 155 -11.33 8.90 -21.00
C ASP A 155 -10.12 9.68 -20.47
N PRO A 156 -9.26 9.05 -19.69
CA PRO A 156 -9.22 7.64 -19.34
C PRO A 156 -10.32 7.22 -18.37
N SER A 157 -10.83 5.98 -18.52
CA SER A 157 -11.84 5.38 -17.65
C SER A 157 -11.22 4.46 -16.58
N ILE A 158 -10.06 3.87 -16.86
CA ILE A 158 -9.33 2.98 -15.95
C ILE A 158 -7.95 3.58 -15.65
N VAL A 159 -7.66 3.79 -14.37
CA VAL A 159 -6.37 4.30 -13.90
C VAL A 159 -5.72 3.30 -12.97
N VAL A 160 -4.46 2.98 -13.27
CA VAL A 160 -3.59 2.19 -12.38
C VAL A 160 -2.62 3.11 -11.67
N THR A 161 -2.55 3.00 -10.35
CA THR A 161 -1.71 3.86 -9.52
C THR A 161 -1.01 3.09 -8.40
N VAL A 162 0.07 3.64 -7.91
CA VAL A 162 0.74 3.16 -6.68
C VAL A 162 0.32 3.99 -5.48
N ASP A 163 0.34 5.31 -5.65
CA ASP A 163 0.04 6.27 -4.59
C ASP A 163 -0.43 7.61 -5.19
N LEU A 164 -1.74 7.76 -5.33
CA LEU A 164 -2.38 9.04 -5.68
C LEU A 164 -2.66 9.92 -4.45
N LEU A 165 -2.23 9.49 -3.26
CA LEU A 165 -2.58 10.16 -2.00
C LEU A 165 -1.92 11.53 -1.87
N THR A 166 -0.72 11.71 -2.44
CA THR A 166 0.08 12.93 -2.33
C THR A 166 -0.42 14.08 -3.21
N THR A 167 -1.32 13.82 -4.17
CA THR A 167 -1.72 14.79 -5.21
C THR A 167 -3.09 15.43 -5.00
N GLY A 168 -3.79 15.12 -3.90
CA GLY A 168 -5.13 15.69 -3.63
C GLY A 168 -6.17 15.40 -4.73
N VAL A 169 -6.02 14.30 -5.46
CA VAL A 169 -6.87 13.93 -6.60
C VAL A 169 -8.31 13.72 -6.13
N ASP A 170 -9.17 14.61 -6.58
CA ASP A 170 -10.60 14.57 -6.35
C ASP A 170 -11.33 14.27 -7.66
N VAL A 171 -11.76 13.02 -7.82
CA VAL A 171 -12.47 12.52 -9.01
C VAL A 171 -13.80 11.89 -8.56
N PRO A 172 -14.91 12.66 -8.53
CA PRO A 172 -16.19 12.16 -8.04
C PRO A 172 -16.75 10.95 -8.80
N LYS A 173 -16.40 10.83 -10.09
CA LYS A 173 -16.83 9.74 -10.97
C LYS A 173 -16.20 8.37 -10.64
N ILE A 174 -15.22 8.28 -9.73
CA ILE A 174 -14.68 6.97 -9.30
C ILE A 174 -15.79 6.23 -8.56
N ASP A 175 -16.25 5.11 -9.13
CA ASP A 175 -17.28 4.24 -8.55
C ASP A 175 -16.78 2.80 -8.34
N THR A 176 -15.52 2.53 -8.66
CA THR A 176 -14.91 1.21 -8.51
C THR A 176 -13.46 1.34 -8.05
N LEU A 177 -13.11 0.66 -6.96
CA LEU A 177 -11.76 0.53 -6.44
C LEU A 177 -11.30 -0.92 -6.52
N VAL A 178 -10.07 -1.13 -6.98
CA VAL A 178 -9.45 -2.46 -7.05
C VAL A 178 -8.15 -2.46 -6.26
N PHE A 179 -8.02 -3.36 -5.31
CA PHE A 179 -6.84 -3.50 -4.46
C PHE A 179 -5.98 -4.68 -4.93
N LEU A 180 -4.98 -4.42 -5.78
CA LEU A 180 -3.95 -5.42 -6.12
C LEU A 180 -2.70 -5.29 -5.24
N ARG A 181 -2.81 -4.54 -4.13
CA ARG A 181 -1.80 -4.44 -3.08
C ARG A 181 -2.43 -4.66 -1.72
N ARG A 182 -1.77 -5.46 -0.90
CA ARG A 182 -2.17 -5.64 0.49
C ARG A 182 -1.80 -4.40 1.32
N VAL A 183 -2.76 -3.84 2.02
CA VAL A 183 -2.59 -2.64 2.85
C VAL A 183 -2.63 -3.06 4.32
N LYS A 184 -1.55 -2.78 5.06
CA LYS A 184 -1.45 -3.09 6.50
C LYS A 184 -1.68 -1.86 7.40
N SER A 185 -1.99 -0.70 6.81
CA SER A 185 -2.28 0.54 7.53
C SER A 185 -3.73 0.93 7.32
N ARG A 186 -4.50 0.99 8.42
CA ARG A 186 -5.90 1.43 8.40
C ARG A 186 -6.04 2.84 7.85
N ILE A 187 -5.18 3.77 8.29
CA ILE A 187 -5.19 5.17 7.80
C ILE A 187 -4.99 5.22 6.29
N LEU A 188 -4.01 4.46 5.77
CA LEU A 188 -3.76 4.41 4.33
C LEU A 188 -4.97 3.82 3.59
N PHE A 189 -5.56 2.75 4.10
CA PHE A 189 -6.76 2.14 3.52
C PHE A 189 -7.93 3.14 3.47
N GLU A 190 -8.20 3.83 4.57
CA GLU A 190 -9.24 4.86 4.66
C GLU A 190 -9.01 6.01 3.67
N GLN A 191 -7.77 6.44 3.51
CA GLN A 191 -7.40 7.44 2.51
C GLN A 191 -7.64 6.95 1.07
N MET A 192 -7.40 5.66 0.81
CA MET A 192 -7.68 5.04 -0.49
C MET A 192 -9.19 4.95 -0.74
N LEU A 193 -9.98 4.53 0.26
CA LEU A 193 -11.45 4.53 0.18
C LEU A 193 -11.99 5.94 -0.06
N GLY A 194 -11.43 6.94 0.62
CA GLY A 194 -11.82 8.35 0.49
C GLY A 194 -11.78 8.89 -0.95
N ARG A 195 -11.07 8.23 -1.87
CA ARG A 195 -11.06 8.61 -3.30
C ARG A 195 -12.38 8.33 -4.00
N ALA A 196 -13.16 7.38 -3.50
CA ALA A 196 -14.45 7.00 -4.09
C ALA A 196 -15.67 7.42 -3.26
N THR A 197 -15.48 8.03 -2.10
CA THR A 197 -16.61 8.38 -1.21
C THR A 197 -17.47 9.55 -1.69
N ARG A 198 -17.02 10.31 -2.70
CA ARG A 198 -17.77 11.48 -3.15
C ARG A 198 -19.02 11.09 -3.92
N LEU A 199 -20.11 11.80 -3.61
CA LEU A 199 -21.36 11.72 -4.36
C LEU A 199 -21.13 12.24 -5.80
N CYS A 200 -21.72 11.56 -6.78
CA CYS A 200 -21.69 11.98 -8.17
C CYS A 200 -23.07 11.76 -8.82
N PRO A 201 -23.98 12.74 -8.76
CA PRO A 201 -25.31 12.61 -9.34
C PRO A 201 -25.28 12.42 -10.86
N GLN A 202 -24.20 12.86 -11.54
CA GLN A 202 -24.04 12.74 -12.99
C GLN A 202 -24.03 11.30 -13.48
N ILE A 203 -23.60 10.36 -12.63
CA ILE A 203 -23.56 8.92 -12.93
C ILE A 203 -24.49 8.13 -12.01
N ASP A 204 -25.45 8.78 -11.37
CA ASP A 204 -26.40 8.19 -10.42
C ASP A 204 -25.70 7.38 -9.30
N LYS A 205 -24.51 7.85 -8.86
CA LYS A 205 -23.69 7.17 -7.87
C LYS A 205 -24.31 7.22 -6.48
N THR A 206 -24.76 6.07 -5.98
CA THR A 206 -25.32 5.89 -4.62
C THR A 206 -24.39 5.15 -3.67
N CYS A 207 -23.45 4.36 -4.24
CA CYS A 207 -22.39 3.62 -3.56
C CYS A 207 -21.21 3.45 -4.52
N PHE A 208 -20.11 2.86 -4.04
CA PHE A 208 -19.00 2.43 -4.88
C PHE A 208 -18.63 0.98 -4.58
N GLU A 209 -18.02 0.32 -5.54
CA GLU A 209 -17.64 -1.09 -5.44
C GLU A 209 -16.15 -1.22 -5.08
N ILE A 210 -15.85 -2.28 -4.34
CA ILE A 210 -14.48 -2.66 -3.96
C ILE A 210 -14.23 -4.08 -4.44
N TYR A 211 -13.11 -4.30 -5.13
CA TYR A 211 -12.58 -5.61 -5.47
C TYR A 211 -11.32 -5.89 -4.65
N ASP A 212 -11.35 -6.97 -3.87
CA ASP A 212 -10.28 -7.38 -2.94
C ASP A 212 -9.76 -8.80 -3.24
N PRO A 213 -8.91 -8.97 -4.25
CA PRO A 213 -8.31 -10.26 -4.55
C PRO A 213 -7.10 -10.59 -3.66
N VAL A 214 -6.65 -9.69 -2.80
CA VAL A 214 -5.44 -9.86 -1.98
C VAL A 214 -5.71 -9.92 -0.48
N GLY A 215 -6.98 -9.87 -0.05
CA GLY A 215 -7.38 -9.96 1.35
C GLY A 215 -6.98 -8.74 2.18
N VAL A 216 -7.34 -7.54 1.73
CA VAL A 216 -7.04 -6.30 2.44
C VAL A 216 -7.82 -6.22 3.74
N TYR A 217 -9.10 -6.62 3.76
CA TYR A 217 -9.92 -6.62 4.97
C TYR A 217 -9.36 -7.57 6.03
N GLU A 218 -8.94 -8.77 5.63
CA GLU A 218 -8.31 -9.75 6.52
C GLU A 218 -6.98 -9.23 7.08
N ALA A 219 -6.19 -8.55 6.25
CA ALA A 219 -4.93 -7.94 6.67
C ALA A 219 -5.14 -6.82 7.70
N LEU A 220 -6.23 -6.07 7.59
CA LEU A 220 -6.55 -4.97 8.51
C LEU A 220 -7.10 -5.47 9.83
N ASP A 221 -7.84 -6.57 9.85
CA ASP A 221 -8.38 -7.16 11.07
C ASP A 221 -7.27 -7.64 11.99
N SER A 222 -6.23 -8.26 11.45
CA SER A 222 -5.04 -8.68 12.21
C SER A 222 -4.29 -7.51 12.88
N VAL A 223 -4.46 -6.28 12.38
CA VAL A 223 -3.84 -5.05 12.91
C VAL A 223 -4.71 -4.37 13.97
N ASN A 224 -6.02 -4.61 14.00
CA ASN A 224 -6.94 -4.03 14.98
C ASN A 224 -6.68 -4.49 16.42
N THR A 225 -5.93 -5.57 16.62
CA THR A 225 -5.47 -6.02 17.95
C THR A 225 -4.28 -5.25 18.49
N MET A 226 -3.61 -4.46 17.67
CA MET A 226 -2.52 -3.57 18.09
C MET A 226 -3.07 -2.16 18.34
N LYS A 227 -2.81 -1.62 19.55
CA LYS A 227 -3.16 -0.24 19.89
C LYS A 227 -2.61 0.71 18.82
N PRO A 228 -3.38 1.68 18.34
CA PRO A 228 -2.90 2.64 17.35
C PRO A 228 -1.79 3.49 17.99
N VAL A 229 -0.55 3.26 17.61
CA VAL A 229 0.52 4.24 17.79
C VAL A 229 0.25 5.29 16.71
N VAL A 230 -0.23 6.45 17.11
CA VAL A 230 -0.42 7.60 16.21
C VAL A 230 0.96 8.06 15.76
N VAL A 231 1.49 7.44 14.74
CA VAL A 231 2.74 7.86 14.09
C VAL A 231 2.34 8.79 12.96
N ASN A 232 2.62 10.07 13.11
CA ASN A 232 2.50 10.99 11.97
C ASN A 232 3.44 10.50 10.85
N PRO A 233 2.92 10.01 9.71
CA PRO A 233 3.73 9.38 8.67
C PRO A 233 4.70 10.38 8.01
N ASN A 234 4.46 11.68 8.12
CA ASN A 234 5.22 12.74 7.46
C ASN A 234 6.43 13.23 8.28
N ILE A 235 6.57 12.86 9.55
CA ILE A 235 7.74 13.25 10.36
C ILE A 235 8.93 12.37 9.96
N SER A 236 10.06 12.96 9.57
CA SER A 236 11.28 12.22 9.26
C SER A 236 11.95 11.67 10.55
N ILE A 237 12.83 10.68 10.39
CA ILE A 237 13.67 10.20 11.51
C ILE A 237 14.52 11.36 12.06
N GLY A 238 15.05 12.22 11.17
CA GLY A 238 15.82 13.40 11.56
C GLY A 238 15.01 14.40 12.39
N ASP A 239 13.75 14.65 12.03
CA ASP A 239 12.87 15.56 12.78
C ASP A 239 12.58 15.03 14.19
N ILE A 240 12.37 13.72 14.34
CA ILE A 240 12.16 13.11 15.65
C ILE A 240 13.43 13.22 16.50
N ILE A 241 14.59 12.94 15.92
CA ILE A 241 15.90 13.07 16.57
C ILE A 241 16.12 14.50 17.05
N ASN A 242 15.84 15.49 16.21
CA ASN A 242 15.98 16.90 16.55
C ASN A 242 15.05 17.28 17.73
N LYS A 243 13.80 16.84 17.69
CA LYS A 243 12.85 17.06 18.80
C LYS A 243 13.30 16.41 20.12
N ILE A 244 13.95 15.26 20.08
CA ILE A 244 14.50 14.60 21.25
C ILE A 244 15.75 15.35 21.78
N LYS A 245 16.55 15.93 20.87
CA LYS A 245 17.76 16.71 21.21
C LYS A 245 17.45 18.09 21.81
N GLU A 246 16.28 18.68 21.52
CA GLU A 246 15.81 19.95 22.13
C GLU A 246 15.46 19.75 23.58
N ASP A 247 16.48 19.56 24.43
CA ASP A 247 16.32 19.16 25.82
C ASP A 247 16.85 20.23 26.78
N ASN A 248 16.00 20.68 27.69
CA ASN A 248 16.34 21.67 28.72
C ASN A 248 16.75 21.06 30.07
N GLY A 249 16.82 19.73 30.15
CA GLY A 249 17.30 19.00 31.35
C GLY A 249 16.38 19.00 32.56
N ILE A 250 15.23 19.65 32.50
CA ILE A 250 14.21 19.68 33.55
C ILE A 250 12.97 18.96 33.04
N TYR A 251 12.59 17.87 33.69
CA TYR A 251 11.49 17.04 33.23
C TYR A 251 10.27 17.14 34.15
N THR A 252 9.17 17.58 33.60
CA THR A 252 7.84 17.37 34.15
C THR A 252 7.31 16.00 33.75
N ALA A 253 6.28 15.48 34.43
CA ALA A 253 5.65 14.20 34.09
C ALA A 253 5.11 14.19 32.64
N ASP A 254 4.60 15.33 32.15
CA ASP A 254 4.09 15.47 30.79
C ASP A 254 5.21 15.47 29.73
N GLU A 255 6.34 16.08 30.04
CA GLU A 255 7.53 16.07 29.17
C GLU A 255 8.15 14.68 29.06
N LEU A 256 8.21 13.92 30.15
CA LEU A 256 8.65 12.54 30.13
C LEU A 256 7.72 11.68 29.26
N LYS A 257 6.42 11.86 29.38
CA LYS A 257 5.42 11.16 28.53
C LYS A 257 5.56 11.55 27.06
N TYR A 258 5.79 12.83 26.76
CA TYR A 258 6.04 13.30 25.41
C TYR A 258 7.31 12.66 24.81
N LYS A 259 8.42 12.63 25.56
CA LYS A 259 9.67 11.98 25.14
C LYS A 259 9.51 10.48 24.95
N GLN A 260 8.75 9.81 25.82
CA GLN A 260 8.44 8.40 25.66
C GLN A 260 7.72 8.17 24.31
N ASN A 261 6.74 9.00 23.97
CA ASN A 261 6.05 8.91 22.68
C ASN A 261 7.00 9.17 21.49
N GLN A 262 7.95 10.12 21.61
CA GLN A 262 8.94 10.36 20.55
C GLN A 262 9.89 9.16 20.39
N LEU A 263 10.31 8.53 21.50
CA LEU A 263 11.12 7.29 21.44
C LEU A 263 10.37 6.16 20.74
N GLU A 264 9.12 5.92 21.10
CA GLU A 264 8.29 4.89 20.48
C GLU A 264 8.11 5.14 18.97
N GLN A 265 7.92 6.39 18.57
CA GLN A 265 7.87 6.78 17.17
C GLN A 265 9.20 6.54 16.43
N LEU A 266 10.32 6.89 17.07
CA LEU A 266 11.67 6.65 16.53
C LEU A 266 11.93 5.16 16.33
N VAL A 267 11.69 4.35 17.37
CA VAL A 267 11.83 2.89 17.32
C VAL A 267 10.93 2.29 16.23
N GLY A 268 9.68 2.73 16.12
CA GLY A 268 8.77 2.28 15.10
C GLY A 268 9.24 2.61 13.66
N LYS A 269 9.86 3.78 13.46
CA LYS A 269 10.44 4.17 12.16
C LYS A 269 11.74 3.41 11.84
N LEU A 270 12.60 3.20 12.84
CA LEU A 270 13.83 2.43 12.68
C LEU A 270 13.54 0.96 12.35
N ASN A 271 12.56 0.34 13.01
CA ASN A 271 12.11 -1.02 12.67
C ASN A 271 11.66 -1.13 11.19
N ARG A 272 10.85 -0.18 10.73
CA ARG A 272 10.43 -0.14 9.31
C ARG A 272 11.60 0.07 8.37
N LYS A 273 12.54 0.94 8.74
CA LYS A 273 13.77 1.18 7.96
C LYS A 273 14.63 -0.08 7.88
N GLN A 274 14.84 -0.77 9.02
CA GLN A 274 15.58 -2.03 9.09
C GLN A 274 15.00 -3.11 8.17
N GLN A 275 13.66 -3.25 8.14
CA GLN A 275 12.99 -4.21 7.26
C GLN A 275 13.24 -3.91 5.76
N SER A 276 13.46 -2.64 5.43
CA SER A 276 13.73 -2.20 4.05
C SER A 276 15.23 -2.12 3.71
N MET A 277 16.13 -2.38 4.66
CA MET A 277 17.59 -2.33 4.42
C MET A 277 18.08 -3.58 3.70
N SER A 278 19.01 -3.37 2.74
CA SER A 278 19.75 -4.46 2.11
C SER A 278 20.65 -5.20 3.11
N ASP A 279 20.93 -6.47 2.83
CA ASP A 279 21.83 -7.27 3.68
C ASP A 279 23.25 -6.67 3.74
N LYS A 280 23.70 -6.03 2.66
CA LYS A 280 24.95 -5.29 2.63
C LYS A 280 24.91 -4.14 3.64
N LYS A 281 23.89 -3.30 3.61
CA LYS A 281 23.78 -2.17 4.54
C LYS A 281 23.65 -2.64 6.00
N LYS A 282 22.99 -3.76 6.25
CA LYS A 282 22.95 -4.39 7.59
C LYS A 282 24.33 -4.86 8.04
N LYS A 283 25.12 -5.47 7.14
CA LYS A 283 26.52 -5.87 7.40
C LYS A 283 27.41 -4.65 7.65
N ASP A 284 27.30 -3.62 6.81
CA ASP A 284 28.06 -2.38 6.95
C ASP A 284 27.76 -1.70 8.28
N PHE A 285 26.47 -1.65 8.69
CA PHE A 285 26.06 -1.17 10.01
C PHE A 285 26.71 -1.97 11.14
N LYS A 286 26.64 -3.31 11.05
CA LYS A 286 27.27 -4.18 12.05
C LYS A 286 28.79 -4.00 12.12
N THR A 287 29.44 -3.82 10.98
CA THR A 287 30.89 -3.56 10.93
C THR A 287 31.26 -2.22 11.57
N MET A 288 30.43 -1.18 11.33
CA MET A 288 30.65 0.16 11.87
C MET A 288 30.37 0.24 13.38
N THR A 289 29.32 -0.44 13.84
CA THR A 289 28.80 -0.28 15.22
C THR A 289 29.18 -1.43 16.17
N GLY A 290 29.60 -2.57 15.63
CA GLY A 290 29.79 -3.81 16.38
C GLY A 290 28.49 -4.53 16.77
N LYS A 291 27.30 -3.95 16.45
CA LYS A 291 25.97 -4.46 16.81
C LYS A 291 25.13 -4.70 15.57
N SER A 292 24.20 -5.67 15.64
CA SER A 292 23.18 -5.78 14.61
C SER A 292 22.19 -4.59 14.68
N THR A 293 21.53 -4.29 13.59
CA THR A 293 20.46 -3.27 13.58
C THR A 293 19.32 -3.61 14.55
N THR A 294 19.05 -4.90 14.75
CA THR A 294 18.04 -5.38 15.73
C THR A 294 18.48 -5.08 17.15
N ASP A 295 19.70 -5.50 17.51
CA ASP A 295 20.25 -5.29 18.85
C ASP A 295 20.31 -3.80 19.20
N PHE A 296 20.67 -2.96 18.22
CA PHE A 296 20.70 -1.51 18.40
C PHE A 296 19.32 -0.91 18.67
N ILE A 297 18.29 -1.37 17.94
CA ILE A 297 16.91 -0.89 18.13
C ILE A 297 16.35 -1.38 19.46
N ASP A 298 16.64 -2.61 19.87
CA ASP A 298 16.20 -3.16 21.16
C ASP A 298 16.90 -2.47 22.33
N GLU A 299 18.19 -2.16 22.21
CA GLU A 299 18.91 -1.32 23.17
C GLU A 299 18.29 0.07 23.30
N LEU A 300 17.98 0.73 22.17
CA LEU A 300 17.32 2.03 22.17
C LEU A 300 15.94 1.98 22.84
N ARG A 301 15.17 0.89 22.63
CA ARG A 301 13.87 0.68 23.26
C ARG A 301 13.97 0.50 24.78
N ALA A 302 15.05 -0.12 25.25
CA ALA A 302 15.28 -0.40 26.67
C ALA A 302 15.85 0.79 27.46
N LEU A 303 16.24 1.88 26.78
CA LEU A 303 16.82 3.04 27.43
C LEU A 303 15.81 3.80 28.30
N PRO A 304 16.22 4.24 29.52
CA PRO A 304 15.47 5.22 30.27
C PRO A 304 15.27 6.52 29.47
N VAL A 305 14.09 7.11 29.57
CA VAL A 305 13.69 8.28 28.75
C VAL A 305 14.64 9.48 28.96
N GLU A 306 15.16 9.61 30.19
CA GLU A 306 16.09 10.67 30.58
C GLU A 306 17.46 10.57 29.86
N LYS A 307 17.84 9.36 29.43
CA LYS A 307 19.15 9.11 28.78
C LYS A 307 19.10 9.16 27.26
N ILE A 308 17.92 9.29 26.67
CA ILE A 308 17.76 9.19 25.22
C ILE A 308 18.49 10.30 24.49
N SER A 309 18.41 11.55 24.96
CA SER A 309 19.05 12.69 24.32
C SER A 309 20.57 12.54 24.28
N SER A 310 21.20 12.13 25.40
CA SER A 310 22.63 11.89 25.46
C SER A 310 23.04 10.70 24.59
N TYR A 311 22.28 9.61 24.61
CA TYR A 311 22.54 8.44 23.77
C TYR A 311 22.51 8.77 22.28
N ILE A 312 21.52 9.57 21.84
CA ILE A 312 21.42 9.99 20.44
C ILE A 312 22.63 10.89 20.06
N GLN A 313 23.07 11.77 20.93
CA GLN A 313 24.26 12.62 20.68
C GLN A 313 25.53 11.79 20.59
N GLU A 314 25.73 10.83 21.46
CA GLU A 314 26.88 9.91 21.44
C GLU A 314 26.92 9.04 20.18
N HIS A 315 25.77 8.66 19.66
CA HIS A 315 25.63 7.73 18.53
C HIS A 315 25.11 8.41 17.25
N GLU A 316 25.34 9.70 17.07
CA GLU A 316 24.81 10.48 15.93
C GLU A 316 25.18 9.88 14.57
N SER A 317 26.40 9.34 14.45
CA SER A 317 26.84 8.68 13.21
C SER A 317 26.00 7.44 12.85
N TYR A 318 25.48 6.70 13.86
CA TYR A 318 24.65 5.54 13.63
C TYR A 318 23.30 5.93 13.03
N PHE A 319 22.69 6.99 13.57
CA PHE A 319 21.44 7.52 13.05
C PHE A 319 21.60 8.14 11.68
N THR A 320 22.74 8.83 11.42
CA THR A 320 23.06 9.38 10.08
C THR A 320 23.16 8.25 9.07
N PHE A 321 23.92 7.20 9.36
CA PHE A 321 24.06 6.03 8.49
C PHE A 321 22.70 5.36 8.20
N LEU A 322 21.83 5.23 9.22
CA LEU A 322 20.51 4.66 9.04
C LEU A 322 19.57 5.55 8.19
N GLN A 323 19.78 6.88 8.20
CA GLN A 323 19.00 7.82 7.38
C GLN A 323 19.47 7.87 5.93
N GLU A 324 20.71 7.58 5.65
CA GLU A 324 21.23 7.54 4.29
C GLU A 324 20.40 6.60 3.40
N LYS A 325 20.24 7.01 2.13
CA LYS A 325 19.62 6.12 1.15
C LYS A 325 20.47 4.87 1.01
N ASP A 326 19.84 3.72 1.14
CA ASP A 326 20.47 2.47 0.75
C ASP A 326 20.86 2.59 -0.72
N ALA A 327 22.13 2.39 -1.06
CA ALA A 327 22.53 2.37 -2.46
C ALA A 327 21.66 1.32 -3.15
N CYS A 328 20.90 1.76 -4.14
CA CYS A 328 19.87 0.96 -4.81
C CYS A 328 20.46 -0.37 -5.30
N HIS A 329 20.41 -1.36 -4.44
CA HIS A 329 20.34 -2.73 -4.90
C HIS A 329 18.88 -2.94 -5.23
N GLY A 330 18.56 -3.22 -6.47
CA GLY A 330 17.24 -3.59 -6.88
C GLY A 330 16.71 -4.66 -5.93
N LYS A 331 15.45 -4.55 -5.56
CA LYS A 331 14.83 -5.63 -4.79
C LYS A 331 14.77 -6.82 -5.71
N THR A 332 15.42 -7.91 -5.33
CA THR A 332 15.27 -9.17 -6.04
C THR A 332 13.86 -9.67 -5.77
N ARG A 333 13.14 -10.02 -6.84
CA ARG A 333 11.81 -10.63 -6.78
C ARG A 333 11.84 -11.98 -7.42
N ILE A 334 11.03 -12.86 -6.92
CA ILE A 334 10.80 -14.17 -7.54
C ILE A 334 9.81 -13.97 -8.70
N ILE A 335 10.06 -14.57 -9.85
CA ILE A 335 9.08 -14.71 -10.92
C ILE A 335 8.49 -16.12 -10.81
N TYR A 336 7.18 -16.21 -10.67
CA TYR A 336 6.46 -17.46 -10.71
C TYR A 336 5.66 -17.56 -12.01
N GLU A 337 5.98 -18.56 -12.83
CA GLU A 337 5.40 -18.80 -14.15
C GLU A 337 4.28 -19.86 -14.13
N GLY A 338 3.93 -20.37 -12.96
CA GLY A 338 2.86 -21.37 -12.84
C GLY A 338 1.48 -20.77 -13.09
N GLU A 339 0.59 -21.61 -13.59
CA GLU A 339 -0.80 -21.26 -13.86
C GLU A 339 -1.59 -21.07 -12.57
N ASP A 340 -2.60 -20.20 -12.62
CA ASP A 340 -3.56 -19.97 -11.55
C ASP A 340 -4.99 -20.09 -12.08
N GLU A 341 -5.95 -20.25 -11.17
CA GLU A 341 -7.37 -20.31 -11.51
C GLU A 341 -8.20 -19.61 -10.44
N VAL A 342 -9.29 -18.97 -10.85
CA VAL A 342 -10.25 -18.40 -9.93
C VAL A 342 -11.11 -19.51 -9.33
N VAL A 343 -11.02 -19.68 -8.02
CA VAL A 343 -11.79 -20.68 -7.26
C VAL A 343 -13.14 -20.13 -6.83
N SER A 344 -13.19 -18.86 -6.44
CA SER A 344 -14.43 -18.22 -5.99
C SER A 344 -14.42 -16.72 -6.23
N HIS A 345 -15.62 -16.20 -6.48
CA HIS A 345 -15.92 -14.78 -6.49
C HIS A 345 -17.17 -14.56 -5.64
N THR A 346 -16.99 -14.04 -4.44
CA THR A 346 -18.05 -13.84 -3.44
C THR A 346 -18.21 -12.37 -3.12
N ARG A 347 -19.36 -12.01 -2.56
CA ARG A 347 -19.61 -10.67 -2.01
C ARG A 347 -19.73 -10.78 -0.50
N ASP A 348 -18.64 -10.52 0.18
CA ASP A 348 -18.55 -10.61 1.64
C ASP A 348 -17.34 -9.81 2.15
N TYR A 349 -17.16 -9.78 3.46
CA TYR A 349 -15.99 -9.15 4.12
C TYR A 349 -14.88 -10.16 4.43
N GLY A 350 -14.85 -11.31 3.74
CA GLY A 350 -13.97 -12.43 4.06
C GLY A 350 -14.34 -13.06 5.39
N ASN A 351 -13.34 -13.42 6.19
CA ASN A 351 -13.56 -13.93 7.55
C ASN A 351 -13.88 -12.82 8.57
N THR A 352 -14.02 -11.58 8.13
CA THR A 352 -14.27 -10.41 8.98
C THR A 352 -15.71 -9.94 8.85
N GLN A 353 -16.23 -9.25 9.88
CA GLN A 353 -17.50 -8.56 9.78
C GLN A 353 -17.30 -7.15 9.23
N LYS A 354 -18.33 -6.57 8.61
CA LYS A 354 -18.30 -5.13 8.29
C LYS A 354 -17.93 -4.39 9.57
N PRO A 355 -16.87 -3.58 9.58
CA PRO A 355 -16.54 -2.77 10.72
C PRO A 355 -17.71 -1.81 10.99
N GLN A 356 -18.66 -2.20 11.84
CA GLN A 356 -19.76 -1.30 12.26
C GLN A 356 -19.20 -0.04 12.90
N ASP A 357 -18.01 -0.16 13.50
CA ASP A 357 -17.30 0.94 14.16
C ASP A 357 -16.63 1.93 13.19
N TYR A 358 -16.55 1.64 11.89
CA TYR A 358 -15.85 2.51 10.95
C TYR A 358 -16.46 3.90 10.88
N ILE A 359 -17.78 3.96 10.74
CA ILE A 359 -18.53 5.22 10.66
C ILE A 359 -18.55 5.92 12.02
N GLU A 360 -18.69 5.15 13.11
CA GLU A 360 -18.64 5.68 14.47
C GLU A 360 -17.24 6.16 14.84
N SER A 361 -16.21 5.37 14.56
CA SER A 361 -14.80 5.75 14.82
C SER A 361 -14.37 6.96 14.01
N PHE A 362 -14.74 7.05 12.73
CA PHE A 362 -14.44 8.21 11.88
C PHE A 362 -15.24 9.44 12.31
N THR A 363 -16.51 9.26 12.70
CA THR A 363 -17.33 10.34 13.25
C THR A 363 -16.79 10.81 14.59
N GLN A 364 -16.32 9.91 15.44
CA GLN A 364 -15.66 10.24 16.70
C GLN A 364 -14.32 10.93 16.47
N TYR A 365 -13.49 10.41 15.58
CA TYR A 365 -12.23 11.05 15.17
C TYR A 365 -12.44 12.49 14.67
N LEU A 366 -13.43 12.70 13.81
CA LEU A 366 -13.77 14.05 13.34
C LEU A 366 -14.26 14.95 14.48
N LYS A 367 -15.06 14.43 15.42
CA LYS A 367 -15.51 15.20 16.58
C LYS A 367 -14.35 15.60 17.51
N ASP A 368 -13.42 14.67 17.73
CA ASP A 368 -12.28 14.88 18.64
C ASP A 368 -11.22 15.83 18.05
N ASN A 369 -11.16 15.93 16.70
CA ASN A 369 -10.19 16.76 15.98
C ASN A 369 -10.83 17.98 15.27
N MET A 370 -12.12 18.23 15.44
CA MET A 370 -12.79 19.40 14.83
C MET A 370 -12.30 20.76 15.36
N ASN A 371 -11.52 20.78 16.42
CA ASN A 371 -10.95 22.00 16.99
C ASN A 371 -9.53 22.30 16.49
N GLU A 372 -8.96 21.46 15.59
CA GLU A 372 -7.61 21.62 15.02
C GLU A 372 -7.61 21.88 13.50
N ILE A 373 -8.77 22.15 12.90
CA ILE A 373 -8.91 22.51 11.46
C ILE A 373 -9.32 23.98 11.34
#